data_a4b0e84f002b63d32c886efa93d05d3f
#
_entry.id   a4b0e84f002b63d32c886efa93d05d3f
#
_cell.length_a   1.000
_cell.length_b   1.000
_cell.length_c   1.000
_cell.angle_alpha   90.00
_cell.angle_beta   90.00
_cell.angle_gamma   90.00
#
_symmetry.space_group_name_H-M   'P 1'
#
loop_
_entity.id
_entity.type
_entity.pdbx_description
1 polymer ?
#
loop_
_entity_poly.entity_id
_entity_poly.type
_entity_poly.pdbx_seq_one_letter_code
_entity_poly.pdbx_strand_id
1 'polypeptide(L)'
;MAEEKGTQTYTVEIQLSHITSGIIFSGKDKRMKVAFIYQAKEPPVINGIKKPMKPGGYSDGCADMAYCLRNGGTDVITPAENPDVHKDTDWCFPDTHEGIQQAIDNGADTLWLNTVLYNGHPIDDFSGIYVVGHRTKDVEMYDDKFSTNTLLLQNELPAVTDFLVTADTVYNGEYPCVLKPIRGRGSEGVVKCDTPEEFIKARDTAFASGRYGDTMMAEEYLGGTEVTLTVFPDGTSLPFIERFDQKNGIAPYNGDVPVVKNSRVIEDTPQLTALRKSCELAVWLLGLKAVVRIDCRADKNGNFKMFDFNPKPNLTGASRPHRQDLNSLTLMAAEAAEMDYFGLLTKMLETRYLLD
;
A
#
# COMPACT_ATOMS: atom_id res chain seq x y z
N MET A 1 -9.31 42.26 -41.22
CA MET A 1 -8.43 41.09 -41.40
C MET A 1 -8.07 40.61 -40.00
N ALA A 2 -8.72 39.58 -39.56
CA ALA A 2 -8.42 38.92 -38.27
C ALA A 2 -7.71 37.61 -38.61
N GLU A 3 -6.49 37.44 -38.10
CA GLU A 3 -5.69 36.24 -38.26
C GLU A 3 -6.23 35.16 -37.33
N GLU A 4 -6.68 34.02 -37.91
CA GLU A 4 -6.95 32.79 -37.20
C GLU A 4 -5.65 32.17 -36.73
N LYS A 5 -5.47 32.08 -35.42
CA LYS A 5 -4.42 31.25 -34.81
C LYS A 5 -4.90 29.81 -34.77
N GLY A 6 -4.38 28.99 -35.66
CA GLY A 6 -4.60 27.55 -35.67
C GLY A 6 -4.05 26.88 -34.43
N THR A 7 -4.92 26.16 -33.73
CA THR A 7 -4.58 25.28 -32.63
C THR A 7 -4.00 23.99 -33.21
N GLN A 8 -2.72 23.77 -33.02
CA GLN A 8 -2.03 22.56 -33.46
C GLN A 8 -2.20 21.48 -32.37
N THR A 9 -3.09 20.53 -32.67
CA THR A 9 -3.30 19.35 -31.81
C THR A 9 -2.18 18.34 -32.11
N TYR A 10 -1.34 18.07 -31.13
CA TYR A 10 -0.36 16.97 -31.21
C TYR A 10 -1.00 15.69 -30.66
N THR A 11 -1.27 14.74 -31.54
CA THR A 11 -1.65 13.38 -31.16
C THR A 11 -0.36 12.61 -30.90
N VAL A 12 -0.09 12.26 -29.64
CA VAL A 12 1.01 11.36 -29.28
C VAL A 12 0.48 9.94 -29.39
N GLU A 13 0.77 9.26 -30.48
CA GLU A 13 0.61 7.81 -30.59
C GLU A 13 1.73 7.12 -29.81
N ILE A 14 1.39 6.58 -28.62
CA ILE A 14 2.31 5.70 -27.90
C ILE A 14 2.22 4.31 -28.54
N GLN A 15 3.16 3.98 -29.38
CA GLN A 15 3.37 2.61 -29.82
C GLN A 15 3.93 1.80 -28.66
N LEU A 16 3.09 1.00 -28.01
CA LEU A 16 3.51 -0.07 -27.11
C LEU A 16 4.15 -1.19 -27.95
N SER A 17 5.42 -1.04 -28.29
CA SER A 17 6.21 -2.15 -28.78
C SER A 17 6.57 -3.05 -27.60
N HIS A 18 6.12 -4.29 -27.65
CA HIS A 18 6.49 -5.36 -26.75
C HIS A 18 8.02 -5.50 -26.68
N ILE A 19 8.62 -5.00 -25.61
CA ILE A 19 10.00 -5.38 -25.26
C ILE A 19 9.88 -6.65 -24.41
N THR A 20 9.75 -7.78 -25.08
CA THR A 20 10.11 -9.07 -24.51
C THR A 20 11.63 -9.18 -24.52
N SER A 21 12.30 -8.54 -23.58
CA SER A 21 13.68 -8.87 -23.28
C SER A 21 13.66 -10.11 -22.37
N GLY A 22 13.73 -11.27 -23.01
CA GLY A 22 14.05 -12.52 -22.33
C GLY A 22 15.42 -12.36 -21.68
N ILE A 23 15.46 -12.18 -20.36
CA ILE A 23 16.69 -12.29 -19.57
C ILE A 23 17.04 -13.77 -19.56
N ILE A 24 17.98 -14.17 -20.41
CA ILE A 24 18.59 -15.50 -20.36
C ILE A 24 19.49 -15.49 -19.14
N PHE A 25 19.04 -16.12 -18.06
CA PHE A 25 19.88 -16.45 -16.92
C PHE A 25 20.89 -17.53 -17.32
N SER A 26 22.06 -17.12 -17.76
CA SER A 26 23.23 -17.99 -17.88
C SER A 26 24.07 -17.85 -16.60
N GLY A 27 23.82 -18.70 -15.65
CA GLY A 27 24.57 -18.84 -14.42
C GLY A 27 23.87 -19.86 -13.52
N LYS A 28 24.58 -20.86 -13.02
CA LYS A 28 24.07 -21.91 -12.14
C LYS A 28 23.03 -21.36 -11.18
N ASP A 29 21.80 -21.90 -11.22
CA ASP A 29 20.68 -21.52 -10.34
C ASP A 29 21.11 -21.53 -8.87
N LYS A 30 21.60 -20.43 -8.39
CA LYS A 30 21.75 -20.22 -6.94
C LYS A 30 20.32 -20.00 -6.45
N ARG A 31 19.75 -20.98 -5.74
CA ARG A 31 18.42 -20.86 -5.16
C ARG A 31 18.37 -19.55 -4.35
N MET A 32 17.34 -18.74 -4.60
CA MET A 32 17.07 -17.52 -3.85
C MET A 32 16.86 -17.85 -2.37
N LYS A 33 17.50 -17.07 -1.49
CA LYS A 33 17.41 -17.21 -0.03
C LYS A 33 16.78 -15.96 0.55
N VAL A 34 15.53 -16.05 0.97
CA VAL A 34 14.75 -14.91 1.43
C VAL A 34 14.69 -14.82 2.95
N ALA A 35 14.92 -13.64 3.51
CA ALA A 35 14.66 -13.31 4.91
C ALA A 35 13.59 -12.23 5.03
N PHE A 36 12.71 -12.36 6.01
CA PHE A 36 11.65 -11.39 6.29
C PHE A 36 12.09 -10.41 7.36
N ILE A 37 11.84 -9.11 7.12
CA ILE A 37 12.19 -8.02 8.01
C ILE A 37 10.92 -7.40 8.56
N TYR A 38 10.74 -7.44 9.90
CA TYR A 38 9.58 -6.86 10.59
C TYR A 38 9.94 -5.56 11.30
N GLN A 39 8.94 -4.71 11.56
CA GLN A 39 9.11 -3.46 12.27
C GLN A 39 9.37 -3.69 13.76
N ALA A 40 10.59 -3.43 14.21
CA ALA A 40 10.98 -3.60 15.61
C ALA A 40 10.88 -2.31 16.43
N LYS A 41 10.90 -1.14 15.79
CA LYS A 41 10.86 0.18 16.43
C LYS A 41 9.80 1.07 15.84
N GLU A 42 9.31 2.02 16.63
CA GLU A 42 8.44 3.08 16.11
C GLU A 42 9.18 3.88 15.03
N PRO A 43 8.50 4.23 13.92
CA PRO A 43 9.10 5.08 12.90
C PRO A 43 9.35 6.48 13.48
N PRO A 44 10.30 7.24 12.92
CA PRO A 44 10.55 8.61 13.35
C PRO A 44 9.33 9.49 13.13
N VAL A 45 9.25 10.57 13.92
CA VAL A 45 8.28 11.64 13.68
C VAL A 45 8.71 12.40 12.43
N ILE A 46 7.83 12.47 11.42
CA ILE A 46 8.06 13.20 10.17
C ILE A 46 7.04 14.33 10.06
N ASN A 47 7.51 15.57 9.95
CA ASN A 47 6.66 16.76 9.89
C ASN A 47 5.63 16.86 11.05
N GLY A 48 6.07 16.52 12.27
CA GLY A 48 5.21 16.48 13.46
C GLY A 48 4.24 15.30 13.53
N ILE A 49 4.20 14.43 12.53
CA ILE A 49 3.29 13.28 12.46
C ILE A 49 3.99 12.04 13.01
N LYS A 50 3.42 11.48 14.08
CA LYS A 50 3.84 10.20 14.65
C LYS A 50 2.93 9.09 14.14
N LYS A 51 3.45 8.20 13.29
CA LYS A 51 2.70 7.02 12.85
C LYS A 51 2.60 5.99 13.97
N PRO A 52 1.43 5.40 14.21
CA PRO A 52 1.30 4.33 15.19
C PRO A 52 2.04 3.07 14.72
N MET A 53 2.66 2.38 15.66
CA MET A 53 3.21 1.04 15.45
C MET A 53 2.15 -0.01 15.81
N LYS A 54 1.90 -0.97 14.91
CA LYS A 54 1.09 -2.15 15.23
C LYS A 54 1.80 -2.97 16.33
N PRO A 55 1.10 -3.45 17.36
CA PRO A 55 1.67 -4.42 18.30
C PRO A 55 2.32 -5.59 17.56
N GLY A 56 3.57 -5.94 17.93
CA GLY A 56 4.36 -6.95 17.26
C GLY A 56 4.99 -6.54 15.92
N GLY A 57 4.79 -5.29 15.46
CA GLY A 57 5.50 -4.74 14.29
C GLY A 57 5.32 -5.54 13.00
N TYR A 58 4.17 -6.18 12.81
CA TYR A 58 3.87 -7.05 11.66
C TYR A 58 4.69 -8.35 11.60
N SER A 59 5.32 -8.76 12.70
CA SER A 59 6.04 -10.05 12.78
C SER A 59 5.12 -11.24 12.52
N ASP A 60 3.84 -11.13 12.91
CA ASP A 60 2.80 -12.12 12.63
C ASP A 60 2.64 -12.38 11.11
N GLY A 61 2.54 -11.33 10.30
CA GLY A 61 2.46 -11.44 8.86
C GLY A 61 3.77 -11.92 8.22
N CYS A 62 4.94 -11.49 8.76
CA CYS A 62 6.23 -12.01 8.34
C CYS A 62 6.31 -13.53 8.54
N ALA A 63 5.91 -14.02 9.71
CA ALA A 63 5.92 -15.45 10.03
C ALA A 63 4.96 -16.25 9.16
N ASP A 64 3.77 -15.70 8.83
CA ASP A 64 2.81 -16.34 7.92
C ASP A 64 3.40 -16.50 6.52
N MET A 65 4.00 -15.44 5.97
CA MET A 65 4.65 -15.44 4.65
C MET A 65 5.86 -16.38 4.63
N ALA A 66 6.72 -16.30 5.64
CA ALA A 66 7.91 -17.15 5.78
C ALA A 66 7.55 -18.64 5.85
N TYR A 67 6.54 -18.97 6.66
CA TYR A 67 6.04 -20.33 6.80
C TYR A 67 5.46 -20.87 5.47
N CYS A 68 4.64 -20.06 4.80
CA CYS A 68 4.05 -20.44 3.51
C CYS A 68 5.13 -20.69 2.45
N LEU A 69 6.08 -19.78 2.28
CA LEU A 69 7.16 -19.92 1.29
C LEU A 69 8.08 -21.12 1.61
N ARG A 70 8.43 -21.33 2.88
CA ARG A 70 9.28 -22.46 3.30
C ARG A 70 8.62 -23.79 2.99
N ASN A 71 7.32 -23.93 3.27
CA ASN A 71 6.57 -25.17 2.97
C ASN A 71 6.37 -25.36 1.47
N GLY A 72 6.33 -24.30 0.68
CA GLY A 72 6.31 -24.34 -0.79
C GLY A 72 7.67 -24.62 -1.43
N GLY A 73 8.74 -24.78 -0.63
CA GLY A 73 10.08 -25.16 -1.11
C GLY A 73 11.02 -24.00 -1.40
N THR A 74 10.68 -22.76 -0.99
CA THR A 74 11.58 -21.61 -1.04
C THR A 74 12.59 -21.70 0.13
N ASP A 75 13.85 -21.40 -0.11
CA ASP A 75 14.87 -21.30 0.95
C ASP A 75 14.62 -20.03 1.78
N VAL A 76 13.97 -20.20 2.95
CA VAL A 76 13.68 -19.10 3.88
C VAL A 76 14.70 -19.11 5.01
N ILE A 77 15.43 -18.00 5.14
CA ILE A 77 16.40 -17.76 6.21
C ILE A 77 15.68 -17.21 7.44
N THR A 78 15.90 -17.83 8.58
CA THR A 78 15.22 -17.50 9.85
C THR A 78 16.24 -17.29 10.98
N PRO A 79 15.91 -16.47 12.01
CA PRO A 79 16.76 -16.30 13.19
C PRO A 79 16.97 -17.61 13.95
N ALA A 80 15.92 -18.41 14.08
CA ALA A 80 15.98 -19.73 14.70
C ALA A 80 16.20 -20.80 13.63
N GLU A 81 17.07 -21.78 13.88
CA GLU A 81 17.31 -22.91 12.99
C GLU A 81 16.02 -23.76 12.81
N ASN A 82 15.31 -23.99 13.92
CA ASN A 82 14.04 -24.70 13.97
C ASN A 82 12.95 -23.78 14.55
N PRO A 83 12.35 -22.91 13.73
CA PRO A 83 11.43 -21.88 14.22
C PRO A 83 10.12 -22.50 14.72
N ASP A 84 9.67 -22.06 15.91
CA ASP A 84 8.38 -22.45 16.49
C ASP A 84 7.26 -21.75 15.71
N VAL A 85 6.27 -22.54 15.27
CA VAL A 85 5.11 -22.00 14.51
C VAL A 85 4.26 -21.01 15.31
N HIS A 86 4.35 -21.02 16.64
CA HIS A 86 3.61 -20.13 17.53
C HIS A 86 4.40 -18.88 17.93
N LYS A 87 5.68 -18.78 17.55
CA LYS A 87 6.55 -17.67 17.91
C LYS A 87 7.00 -16.89 16.68
N ASP A 88 6.35 -15.77 16.41
CA ASP A 88 6.54 -14.98 15.19
C ASP A 88 8.01 -14.58 14.96
N THR A 89 8.71 -14.16 16.01
CA THR A 89 10.09 -13.67 15.93
C THR A 89 11.13 -14.76 15.64
N ASP A 90 10.75 -16.03 15.69
CA ASP A 90 11.61 -17.10 15.23
C ASP A 90 11.70 -17.17 13.69
N TRP A 91 10.76 -16.51 12.97
CA TRP A 91 10.59 -16.53 11.53
C TRP A 91 11.12 -15.29 10.80
N CYS A 92 11.37 -14.19 11.50
CA CYS A 92 11.69 -12.91 10.89
C CYS A 92 12.67 -12.10 11.76
N PHE A 93 13.45 -11.24 11.10
CA PHE A 93 14.47 -10.41 11.72
C PHE A 93 13.92 -8.99 11.96
N PRO A 94 14.38 -8.29 13.01
CA PRO A 94 13.99 -6.90 13.24
C PRO A 94 14.60 -5.96 12.19
N ASP A 95 13.93 -4.86 11.89
CA ASP A 95 14.37 -3.82 10.97
C ASP A 95 15.42 -2.87 11.59
N THR A 96 16.26 -3.39 12.46
CA THR A 96 17.43 -2.70 12.96
C THR A 96 18.66 -3.03 12.11
N HIS A 97 19.71 -2.21 12.17
CA HIS A 97 20.96 -2.50 11.46
C HIS A 97 21.47 -3.91 11.80
N GLU A 98 21.48 -4.25 13.09
CA GLU A 98 21.96 -5.56 13.59
C GLU A 98 21.08 -6.72 13.08
N GLY A 99 19.74 -6.52 13.04
CA GLY A 99 18.82 -7.55 12.56
C GLY A 99 18.95 -7.79 11.06
N ILE A 100 19.09 -6.74 10.27
CA ILE A 100 19.33 -6.84 8.83
C ILE A 100 20.68 -7.50 8.56
N GLN A 101 21.75 -7.08 9.26
CA GLN A 101 23.07 -7.69 9.14
C GLN A 101 23.03 -9.18 9.50
N GLN A 102 22.32 -9.55 10.58
CA GLN A 102 22.15 -10.94 10.96
C GLN A 102 21.46 -11.78 9.88
N ALA A 103 20.44 -11.24 9.22
CA ALA A 103 19.77 -11.93 8.10
C ALA A 103 20.76 -12.21 6.96
N ILE A 104 21.60 -11.24 6.62
CA ILE A 104 22.65 -11.34 5.59
C ILE A 104 23.72 -12.36 6.01
N ASP A 105 24.22 -12.28 7.24
CA ASP A 105 25.23 -13.20 7.78
C ASP A 105 24.73 -14.65 7.84
N ASN A 106 23.43 -14.85 8.08
CA ASN A 106 22.77 -16.15 8.01
C ASN A 106 22.60 -16.65 6.56
N GLY A 107 22.99 -15.85 5.56
CA GLY A 107 23.05 -16.22 4.15
C GLY A 107 21.87 -15.80 3.31
N ALA A 108 21.03 -14.86 3.74
CA ALA A 108 20.01 -14.27 2.90
C ALA A 108 20.64 -13.49 1.74
N ASP A 109 20.11 -13.64 0.53
CA ASP A 109 20.44 -12.83 -0.64
C ASP A 109 19.27 -11.92 -1.06
N THR A 110 18.13 -12.08 -0.41
CA THR A 110 16.91 -11.30 -0.64
C THR A 110 16.26 -10.96 0.71
N LEU A 111 15.95 -9.68 0.92
CA LEU A 111 15.26 -9.19 2.11
C LEU A 111 13.84 -8.76 1.74
N TRP A 112 12.84 -9.30 2.43
CA TRP A 112 11.44 -8.87 2.29
C TRP A 112 11.11 -7.88 3.40
N LEU A 113 10.91 -6.60 3.02
CA LEU A 113 10.67 -5.51 3.95
C LEU A 113 9.18 -5.42 4.33
N ASN A 114 8.74 -6.16 5.33
CA ASN A 114 7.39 -6.05 5.88
C ASN A 114 7.34 -5.05 7.05
N THR A 115 7.95 -3.91 6.88
CA THR A 115 8.11 -2.84 7.86
C THR A 115 7.56 -1.51 7.33
N VAL A 116 7.53 -0.49 8.18
CA VAL A 116 7.22 0.88 7.80
C VAL A 116 8.49 1.58 7.34
N LEU A 117 8.59 1.79 6.03
CA LEU A 117 9.74 2.47 5.44
C LEU A 117 9.67 3.99 5.66
N TYR A 118 10.84 4.62 5.74
CA TYR A 118 11.05 6.06 5.83
C TYR A 118 12.46 6.39 5.32
N ASN A 119 12.72 7.62 4.94
CA ASN A 119 14.04 8.08 4.51
C ASN A 119 15.03 8.00 5.70
N GLY A 120 16.15 7.31 5.52
CA GLY A 120 17.08 6.98 6.60
C GLY A 120 16.69 5.74 7.41
N HIS A 121 15.85 4.85 6.84
CA HIS A 121 15.60 3.53 7.42
C HIS A 121 16.90 2.70 7.44
N PRO A 122 17.14 1.83 8.45
CA PRO A 122 18.37 1.04 8.55
C PRO A 122 18.75 0.24 7.30
N ILE A 123 17.80 -0.08 6.42
CA ILE A 123 18.09 -0.75 5.13
C ILE A 123 18.94 0.12 4.20
N ASP A 124 18.95 1.44 4.36
CA ASP A 124 19.72 2.35 3.53
C ASP A 124 21.25 2.24 3.76
N ASP A 125 21.66 1.60 4.85
CA ASP A 125 23.08 1.32 5.15
C ASP A 125 23.62 0.11 4.36
N PHE A 126 22.77 -0.61 3.62
CA PHE A 126 23.12 -1.83 2.91
C PHE A 126 23.03 -1.63 1.39
N SER A 127 23.86 -2.38 0.66
CA SER A 127 23.84 -2.42 -0.81
C SER A 127 24.21 -3.82 -1.30
N GLY A 128 23.98 -4.08 -2.59
CA GLY A 128 24.33 -5.36 -3.20
C GLY A 128 23.47 -6.54 -2.77
N ILE A 129 22.32 -6.29 -2.13
CA ILE A 129 21.32 -7.28 -1.73
C ILE A 129 20.01 -7.03 -2.44
N TYR A 130 19.26 -8.08 -2.77
CA TYR A 130 17.93 -7.93 -3.33
C TYR A 130 16.91 -7.55 -2.27
N VAL A 131 15.93 -6.73 -2.64
CA VAL A 131 14.87 -6.25 -1.74
C VAL A 131 13.49 -6.42 -2.39
N VAL A 132 12.55 -6.96 -1.64
CA VAL A 132 11.11 -6.88 -1.91
C VAL A 132 10.54 -5.80 -1.00
N GLY A 133 10.13 -4.67 -1.57
CA GLY A 133 9.68 -3.48 -0.82
C GLY A 133 9.79 -2.24 -1.70
N HIS A 134 9.36 -1.09 -1.16
CA HIS A 134 9.56 0.20 -1.82
C HIS A 134 10.94 0.77 -1.49
N ARG A 135 11.38 1.76 -2.28
CA ARG A 135 12.58 2.52 -1.95
C ARG A 135 12.29 3.50 -0.83
N THR A 136 13.14 3.57 0.15
CA THR A 136 13.00 4.48 1.32
C THR A 136 12.98 5.95 0.93
N LYS A 137 13.80 6.34 -0.05
CA LYS A 137 13.88 7.73 -0.55
C LYS A 137 12.60 8.21 -1.26
N ASP A 138 11.79 7.28 -1.77
CA ASP A 138 10.58 7.60 -2.52
C ASP A 138 9.33 7.61 -1.61
N VAL A 139 9.47 7.12 -0.35
CA VAL A 139 8.35 6.98 0.61
C VAL A 139 7.63 8.30 0.88
N GLU A 140 8.36 9.40 0.98
CA GLU A 140 7.76 10.69 1.32
C GLU A 140 6.71 11.13 0.31
N MET A 141 6.89 10.78 -0.96
CA MET A 141 5.95 11.10 -2.03
C MET A 141 4.64 10.29 -1.89
N TYR A 142 4.73 8.97 -1.88
CA TYR A 142 3.53 8.12 -1.95
C TYR A 142 2.89 7.81 -0.58
N ASP A 143 3.56 8.15 0.52
CA ASP A 143 3.01 8.05 1.86
C ASP A 143 2.27 9.35 2.28
N ASP A 144 2.48 10.43 1.56
CA ASP A 144 1.77 11.69 1.69
C ASP A 144 0.56 11.71 0.75
N LYS A 145 -0.64 11.58 1.31
CA LYS A 145 -1.89 11.46 0.55
C LYS A 145 -2.17 12.71 -0.29
N PHE A 146 -1.88 13.89 0.25
CA PHE A 146 -2.09 15.15 -0.46
C PHE A 146 -1.14 15.28 -1.66
N SER A 147 0.14 14.98 -1.47
CA SER A 147 1.13 14.98 -2.55
C SER A 147 0.80 13.95 -3.63
N THR A 148 0.39 12.75 -3.22
CA THR A 148 -0.04 11.69 -4.15
C THR A 148 -1.25 12.13 -4.97
N ASN A 149 -2.33 12.59 -4.32
CA ASN A 149 -3.54 13.06 -5.02
C ASN A 149 -3.24 14.23 -5.97
N THR A 150 -2.43 15.19 -5.52
CA THR A 150 -1.99 16.31 -6.36
C THR A 150 -1.28 15.84 -7.63
N LEU A 151 -0.34 14.89 -7.51
CA LEU A 151 0.37 14.32 -8.67
C LEU A 151 -0.60 13.61 -9.62
N LEU A 152 -1.54 12.84 -9.09
CA LEU A 152 -2.53 12.12 -9.90
C LEU A 152 -3.44 13.09 -10.66
N LEU A 153 -3.97 14.11 -9.99
CA LEU A 153 -4.82 15.13 -10.61
C LEU A 153 -4.10 15.94 -11.69
N GLN A 154 -2.81 16.28 -11.46
CA GLN A 154 -1.97 16.96 -12.47
C GLN A 154 -1.73 16.11 -13.72
N ASN A 155 -1.86 14.78 -13.61
CA ASN A 155 -1.75 13.84 -14.72
C ASN A 155 -3.13 13.33 -15.21
N GLU A 156 -4.20 14.07 -14.91
CA GLU A 156 -5.56 13.79 -15.35
C GLU A 156 -6.09 12.40 -14.91
N LEU A 157 -5.52 11.85 -13.82
CA LEU A 157 -6.01 10.61 -13.23
C LEU A 157 -7.13 10.88 -12.23
N PRO A 158 -8.11 9.97 -12.10
CA PRO A 158 -9.28 10.15 -11.25
C PRO A 158 -8.91 9.99 -9.77
N ALA A 159 -8.42 11.04 -9.14
CA ALA A 159 -8.21 11.12 -7.70
C ALA A 159 -9.24 12.06 -7.05
N VAL A 160 -9.40 11.95 -5.72
CA VAL A 160 -10.24 12.87 -4.96
C VAL A 160 -9.66 14.27 -4.98
N THR A 161 -10.54 15.26 -5.01
CA THR A 161 -10.17 16.67 -4.82
C THR A 161 -9.99 16.93 -3.34
N ASP A 162 -8.87 17.54 -2.98
CA ASP A 162 -8.51 17.79 -1.58
C ASP A 162 -7.85 19.16 -1.39
N PHE A 163 -7.70 19.56 -0.14
CA PHE A 163 -6.93 20.76 0.24
C PHE A 163 -6.36 20.59 1.66
N LEU A 164 -5.30 21.38 1.93
CA LEU A 164 -4.63 21.36 3.22
C LEU A 164 -5.45 22.10 4.27
N VAL A 165 -5.43 21.56 5.49
CA VAL A 165 -6.13 22.07 6.67
C VAL A 165 -5.13 22.32 7.78
N THR A 166 -5.12 23.55 8.30
CA THR A 166 -4.41 23.95 9.52
C THR A 166 -5.42 24.22 10.65
N ALA A 167 -4.95 24.48 11.85
CA ALA A 167 -5.82 24.79 12.99
C ALA A 167 -6.79 25.97 12.73
N ASP A 168 -6.36 26.95 11.93
CA ASP A 168 -7.13 28.16 11.62
C ASP A 168 -7.91 28.07 10.29
N THR A 169 -7.86 26.95 9.60
CA THR A 169 -8.52 26.79 8.30
C THR A 169 -10.03 26.88 8.43
N VAL A 170 -10.64 27.80 7.66
CA VAL A 170 -12.08 27.86 7.44
C VAL A 170 -12.37 27.07 6.16
N TYR A 171 -13.07 25.95 6.29
CA TYR A 171 -13.45 25.15 5.14
C TYR A 171 -14.68 25.72 4.44
N ASN A 172 -14.48 26.12 3.19
CA ASN A 172 -15.53 26.70 2.34
C ASN A 172 -15.97 25.75 1.20
N GLY A 173 -15.58 24.46 1.29
CA GLY A 173 -15.95 23.43 0.32
C GLY A 173 -17.35 22.86 0.55
N GLU A 174 -17.69 21.86 -0.24
CA GLU A 174 -18.98 21.15 -0.14
C GLU A 174 -18.99 20.15 1.03
N TYR A 175 -20.17 19.94 1.60
CA TYR A 175 -20.44 18.88 2.59
C TYR A 175 -21.33 17.79 1.99
N PRO A 176 -21.19 16.52 2.42
CA PRO A 176 -20.20 16.05 3.39
C PRO A 176 -18.76 16.06 2.82
N CYS A 177 -17.79 16.24 3.73
CA CYS A 177 -16.37 16.10 3.43
C CYS A 177 -15.71 15.10 4.38
N VAL A 178 -14.45 14.72 4.10
CA VAL A 178 -13.64 13.87 4.98
C VAL A 178 -12.42 14.63 5.43
N LEU A 179 -12.27 14.82 6.74
CA LEU A 179 -11.04 15.31 7.37
C LEU A 179 -10.16 14.11 7.74
N LYS A 180 -8.89 14.11 7.33
CA LYS A 180 -7.97 13.01 7.63
C LYS A 180 -6.52 13.49 7.75
N PRO A 181 -5.66 12.74 8.45
CA PRO A 181 -4.22 12.99 8.46
C PRO A 181 -3.64 12.83 7.04
N ILE A 182 -2.69 13.68 6.67
CA ILE A 182 -1.93 13.56 5.41
C ILE A 182 -1.21 12.21 5.37
N ARG A 183 -0.66 11.79 6.50
CA ARG A 183 0.01 10.51 6.70
C ARG A 183 -0.66 9.76 7.83
N GLY A 184 -1.21 8.60 7.55
CA GLY A 184 -1.94 7.80 8.54
C GLY A 184 -2.15 6.37 8.08
N ARG A 185 -2.67 5.54 8.96
CA ARG A 185 -2.98 4.12 8.71
C ARG A 185 -4.23 3.70 9.47
N GLY A 186 -4.92 2.68 8.93
CA GLY A 186 -6.02 2.04 9.62
C GLY A 186 -7.20 2.96 9.91
N SER A 187 -7.45 3.95 9.06
CA SER A 187 -8.53 4.95 9.21
C SER A 187 -8.44 5.78 10.51
N GLU A 188 -7.28 5.77 11.21
CA GLU A 188 -7.10 6.56 12.41
C GLU A 188 -7.09 8.05 12.10
N GLY A 189 -7.91 8.83 12.81
CA GLY A 189 -8.05 10.27 12.58
C GLY A 189 -8.85 10.65 11.33
N VAL A 190 -9.49 9.68 10.67
CA VAL A 190 -10.37 9.90 9.52
C VAL A 190 -11.79 10.16 10.03
N VAL A 191 -12.35 11.33 9.71
CA VAL A 191 -13.66 11.77 10.16
C VAL A 191 -14.47 12.28 8.98
N LYS A 192 -15.65 11.69 8.74
CA LYS A 192 -16.66 12.27 7.86
C LYS A 192 -17.35 13.40 8.59
N CYS A 193 -17.44 14.55 7.97
CA CYS A 193 -18.11 15.74 8.47
C CYS A 193 -19.30 16.07 7.57
N ASP A 194 -20.51 16.04 8.10
CA ASP A 194 -21.73 16.33 7.37
C ASP A 194 -22.07 17.84 7.40
N THR A 195 -21.51 18.58 8.36
CA THR A 195 -21.75 20.02 8.55
C THR A 195 -20.47 20.79 8.86
N PRO A 196 -20.50 22.14 8.71
CA PRO A 196 -19.39 23.01 9.14
C PRO A 196 -19.02 22.87 10.62
N GLU A 197 -20.01 22.70 11.48
CA GLU A 197 -19.81 22.55 12.92
C GLU A 197 -19.09 21.25 13.25
N GLU A 198 -19.44 20.16 12.57
CA GLU A 198 -18.76 18.87 12.72
C GLU A 198 -17.33 18.96 12.24
N PHE A 199 -17.07 19.65 11.12
CA PHE A 199 -15.72 19.86 10.61
C PHE A 199 -14.86 20.63 11.60
N ILE A 200 -15.34 21.76 12.13
CA ILE A 200 -14.63 22.57 13.13
C ILE A 200 -14.30 21.72 14.35
N LYS A 201 -15.28 20.97 14.89
CA LYS A 201 -15.09 20.10 16.04
C LYS A 201 -14.04 19.00 15.77
N ALA A 202 -14.09 18.36 14.60
CA ALA A 202 -13.14 17.32 14.20
C ALA A 202 -11.73 17.89 14.05
N ARG A 203 -11.59 19.04 13.38
CA ARG A 203 -10.34 19.79 13.19
C ARG A 203 -9.72 20.13 14.55
N ASP A 204 -10.48 20.81 15.42
CA ASP A 204 -9.99 21.28 16.71
C ASP A 204 -9.57 20.10 17.61
N THR A 205 -10.34 19.00 17.59
CA THR A 205 -10.01 17.76 18.32
C THR A 205 -8.71 17.15 17.80
N ALA A 206 -8.55 17.09 16.48
CA ALA A 206 -7.37 16.49 15.86
C ALA A 206 -6.10 17.29 16.19
N PHE A 207 -6.11 18.61 16.03
CA PHE A 207 -4.95 19.46 16.35
C PHE A 207 -4.65 19.51 17.85
N ALA A 208 -5.66 19.55 18.73
CA ALA A 208 -5.46 19.48 20.17
C ALA A 208 -4.80 18.16 20.64
N SER A 209 -4.95 17.08 19.86
CA SER A 209 -4.31 15.79 20.17
C SER A 209 -2.78 15.81 20.00
N GLY A 210 -2.24 16.74 19.20
CA GLY A 210 -0.81 16.82 18.85
C GLY A 210 -0.27 15.64 18.04
N ARG A 211 -1.14 14.76 17.52
CA ARG A 211 -0.73 13.49 16.87
C ARG A 211 -0.47 13.63 15.38
N TYR A 212 -1.10 14.59 14.72
CA TYR A 212 -1.17 14.68 13.27
C TYR A 212 -0.36 15.85 12.68
N GLY A 213 0.55 16.42 13.49
CA GLY A 213 1.37 17.59 13.09
C GLY A 213 0.54 18.86 12.96
N ASP A 214 1.06 19.82 12.20
CA ASP A 214 0.45 21.15 12.02
C ASP A 214 -0.47 21.24 10.81
N THR A 215 -0.59 20.14 10.04
CA THR A 215 -1.37 20.10 8.81
C THR A 215 -2.07 18.75 8.64
N MET A 216 -3.34 18.84 8.32
CA MET A 216 -4.19 17.72 7.87
C MET A 216 -4.67 17.97 6.45
N MET A 217 -5.52 17.12 5.92
CA MET A 217 -6.21 17.35 4.65
C MET A 217 -7.71 17.13 4.79
N ALA A 218 -8.47 17.89 4.01
CA ALA A 218 -9.88 17.62 3.78
C ALA A 218 -10.10 17.25 2.32
N GLU A 219 -10.97 16.30 2.08
CA GLU A 219 -11.32 15.83 0.74
C GLU A 219 -12.83 15.73 0.56
N GLU A 220 -13.27 15.72 -0.70
CA GLU A 220 -14.65 15.43 -1.03
C GLU A 220 -15.07 14.05 -0.50
N TYR A 221 -16.28 13.95 0.03
CA TYR A 221 -16.82 12.66 0.45
C TYR A 221 -17.45 11.93 -0.74
N LEU A 222 -16.94 10.74 -1.02
CA LEU A 222 -17.47 9.84 -2.04
C LEU A 222 -18.52 8.91 -1.41
N GLY A 223 -19.78 9.07 -1.75
CA GLY A 223 -20.90 8.36 -1.12
C GLY A 223 -21.28 7.03 -1.76
N GLY A 224 -20.62 6.63 -2.84
CA GLY A 224 -20.97 5.43 -3.61
C GLY A 224 -20.21 4.17 -3.17
N THR A 225 -20.18 3.19 -4.05
CA THR A 225 -19.49 1.90 -3.85
C THR A 225 -18.01 2.10 -3.63
N GLU A 226 -17.46 1.45 -2.61
CA GLU A 226 -16.03 1.41 -2.33
C GLU A 226 -15.44 0.12 -2.87
N VAL A 227 -14.34 0.24 -3.62
CA VAL A 227 -13.59 -0.88 -4.17
C VAL A 227 -12.11 -0.72 -3.89
N THR A 228 -11.40 -1.83 -3.85
CA THR A 228 -9.95 -1.83 -3.73
C THR A 228 -9.31 -2.67 -4.82
N LEU A 229 -8.18 -2.23 -5.34
CA LEU A 229 -7.39 -2.90 -6.36
C LEU A 229 -5.97 -3.13 -5.88
N THR A 230 -5.50 -4.36 -5.98
CA THR A 230 -4.07 -4.67 -5.77
C THR A 230 -3.36 -4.60 -7.12
N VAL A 231 -2.29 -3.79 -7.19
CA VAL A 231 -1.49 -3.56 -8.40
C VAL A 231 -0.04 -3.90 -8.12
N PHE A 232 0.60 -4.63 -9.04
CA PHE A 232 2.02 -4.96 -8.99
C PHE A 232 2.86 -3.89 -9.72
N PRO A 233 4.17 -3.80 -9.43
CA PRO A 233 5.06 -2.80 -10.07
C PRO A 233 5.18 -2.94 -11.60
N ASP A 234 4.90 -4.14 -12.14
CA ASP A 234 4.88 -4.42 -13.58
C ASP A 234 3.63 -3.88 -14.29
N GLY A 235 2.71 -3.25 -13.54
CA GLY A 235 1.45 -2.73 -14.05
C GLY A 235 0.34 -3.78 -14.15
N THR A 236 0.58 -5.03 -13.74
CA THR A 236 -0.51 -6.02 -13.65
C THR A 236 -1.30 -5.83 -12.36
N SER A 237 -2.59 -6.20 -12.37
CA SER A 237 -3.46 -6.05 -11.21
C SER A 237 -4.33 -7.28 -10.98
N LEU A 238 -4.80 -7.43 -9.75
CA LEU A 238 -5.72 -8.48 -9.33
C LEU A 238 -7.19 -8.06 -9.54
N PRO A 239 -8.17 -8.95 -9.43
CA PRO A 239 -9.59 -8.60 -9.42
C PRO A 239 -9.93 -7.55 -8.35
N PHE A 240 -10.95 -6.74 -8.63
CA PHE A 240 -11.49 -5.78 -7.66
C PHE A 240 -12.17 -6.48 -6.50
N ILE A 241 -11.96 -5.92 -5.31
CA ILE A 241 -12.71 -6.28 -4.10
C ILE A 241 -13.60 -5.10 -3.72
N GLU A 242 -14.91 -5.31 -3.64
CA GLU A 242 -15.84 -4.35 -3.06
C GLU A 242 -15.81 -4.45 -1.54
N ARG A 243 -15.86 -3.29 -0.87
CA ARG A 243 -16.01 -3.17 0.58
C ARG A 243 -17.36 -2.59 0.93
N PHE A 244 -18.10 -3.24 1.81
CA PHE A 244 -19.45 -2.86 2.23
C PHE A 244 -19.57 -2.83 3.77
N ASP A 245 -20.76 -2.58 4.31
CA ASP A 245 -21.04 -2.45 5.75
C ASP A 245 -20.18 -1.39 6.44
N GLN A 246 -20.09 -0.22 5.80
CA GLN A 246 -19.33 0.91 6.31
C GLN A 246 -19.98 1.49 7.59
N LYS A 247 -19.15 1.90 8.55
CA LYS A 247 -19.58 2.60 9.74
C LYS A 247 -19.40 4.11 9.53
N ASN A 248 -20.50 4.87 9.68
CA ASN A 248 -20.49 6.32 9.44
C ASN A 248 -19.87 6.71 8.09
N GLY A 249 -20.09 5.89 7.07
CA GLY A 249 -19.57 6.14 5.72
C GLY A 249 -18.08 5.82 5.52
N ILE A 250 -17.39 5.25 6.51
CA ILE A 250 -15.99 4.85 6.45
C ILE A 250 -15.87 3.34 6.63
N ALA A 251 -15.06 2.69 5.79
CA ALA A 251 -14.83 1.26 5.90
C ALA A 251 -14.11 0.94 7.22
N PRO A 252 -14.59 -0.03 8.01
CA PRO A 252 -13.97 -0.40 9.27
C PRO A 252 -12.55 -0.96 9.02
N TYR A 253 -11.67 -0.73 10.00
CA TYR A 253 -10.33 -1.30 9.96
C TYR A 253 -10.38 -2.83 9.94
N ASN A 254 -9.58 -3.46 9.06
CA ASN A 254 -9.59 -4.92 8.89
C ASN A 254 -9.07 -5.70 10.12
N GLY A 255 -8.42 -5.03 11.07
CA GLY A 255 -8.09 -5.60 12.37
C GLY A 255 -9.29 -5.81 13.27
N ASP A 256 -10.36 -5.02 13.08
CA ASP A 256 -11.59 -5.07 13.91
C ASP A 256 -12.65 -5.98 13.27
N VAL A 257 -12.67 -6.06 11.92
CA VAL A 257 -13.65 -6.86 11.19
C VAL A 257 -12.93 -7.74 10.17
N PRO A 258 -13.08 -9.09 10.23
CA PRO A 258 -12.52 -9.99 9.24
C PRO A 258 -12.97 -9.60 7.83
N VAL A 259 -12.04 -9.56 6.88
CA VAL A 259 -12.29 -9.11 5.49
C VAL A 259 -13.43 -9.88 4.81
N VAL A 260 -13.58 -11.15 5.10
CA VAL A 260 -14.64 -12.01 4.54
C VAL A 260 -16.06 -11.60 4.96
N LYS A 261 -16.21 -10.76 6.00
CA LYS A 261 -17.52 -10.30 6.49
C LYS A 261 -18.02 -9.01 5.84
N ASN A 262 -17.11 -8.20 5.30
CA ASN A 262 -17.44 -6.89 4.75
C ASN A 262 -16.80 -6.62 3.38
N SER A 263 -16.38 -7.68 2.70
CA SER A 263 -15.72 -7.57 1.41
C SER A 263 -16.11 -8.76 0.51
N ARG A 264 -16.15 -8.52 -0.80
CA ARG A 264 -16.40 -9.55 -1.82
C ARG A 264 -15.70 -9.21 -3.13
N VAL A 265 -15.37 -10.24 -3.88
CA VAL A 265 -14.92 -10.10 -5.27
C VAL A 265 -16.07 -9.58 -6.13
N ILE A 266 -15.79 -8.69 -7.06
CA ILE A 266 -16.77 -8.21 -8.04
C ILE A 266 -16.22 -8.32 -9.46
N GLU A 267 -17.13 -8.47 -10.41
CA GLU A 267 -16.80 -8.47 -11.83
C GLU A 267 -16.49 -7.06 -12.35
N ASP A 268 -15.61 -6.98 -13.32
CA ASP A 268 -15.27 -5.72 -13.97
C ASP A 268 -16.44 -5.20 -14.81
N THR A 269 -16.88 -4.00 -14.49
CA THR A 269 -17.75 -3.20 -15.36
C THR A 269 -16.90 -2.32 -16.29
N PRO A 270 -17.45 -1.68 -17.33
CA PRO A 270 -16.71 -0.72 -18.13
C PRO A 270 -16.04 0.39 -17.29
N GLN A 271 -16.73 0.87 -16.24
CA GLN A 271 -16.20 1.88 -15.32
C GLN A 271 -15.02 1.33 -14.50
N LEU A 272 -15.12 0.11 -13.98
CA LEU A 272 -14.04 -0.55 -13.25
C LEU A 272 -12.86 -0.89 -14.17
N THR A 273 -13.12 -1.28 -15.43
CA THR A 273 -12.04 -1.47 -16.41
C THR A 273 -11.26 -0.17 -16.68
N ALA A 274 -11.97 0.96 -16.79
CA ALA A 274 -11.30 2.27 -16.92
C ALA A 274 -10.52 2.65 -15.67
N LEU A 275 -11.11 2.44 -14.48
CA LEU A 275 -10.45 2.68 -13.19
C LEU A 275 -9.18 1.82 -13.05
N ARG A 276 -9.23 0.54 -13.42
CA ARG A 276 -8.08 -0.37 -13.40
C ARG A 276 -6.88 0.21 -14.15
N LYS A 277 -7.09 0.67 -15.39
CA LYS A 277 -6.04 1.31 -16.20
C LYS A 277 -5.47 2.55 -15.54
N SER A 278 -6.33 3.36 -14.90
CA SER A 278 -5.89 4.54 -14.15
C SER A 278 -5.05 4.16 -12.92
N CYS A 279 -5.43 3.11 -12.19
CA CYS A 279 -4.66 2.62 -11.05
C CYS A 279 -3.30 2.04 -11.47
N GLU A 280 -3.25 1.27 -12.56
CA GLU A 280 -2.03 0.70 -13.12
C GLU A 280 -1.07 1.81 -13.59
N LEU A 281 -1.61 2.85 -14.26
CA LEU A 281 -0.84 4.04 -14.65
C LEU A 281 -0.34 4.83 -13.44
N ALA A 282 -1.13 4.95 -12.38
CA ALA A 282 -0.73 5.63 -11.15
C ALA A 282 0.47 4.94 -10.48
N VAL A 283 0.51 3.60 -10.45
CA VAL A 283 1.64 2.82 -9.91
C VAL A 283 2.92 3.10 -10.70
N TRP A 284 2.81 3.13 -12.01
CA TRP A 284 3.94 3.47 -12.89
C TRP A 284 4.41 4.91 -12.67
N LEU A 285 3.48 5.87 -12.62
CA LEU A 285 3.76 7.30 -12.41
C LEU A 285 4.46 7.57 -11.08
N LEU A 286 4.04 6.89 -10.02
CA LEU A 286 4.64 6.98 -8.68
C LEU A 286 5.96 6.20 -8.56
N GLY A 287 6.35 5.42 -9.59
CA GLY A 287 7.59 4.63 -9.60
C GLY A 287 7.64 3.55 -8.53
N LEU A 288 6.48 3.03 -8.12
CA LEU A 288 6.38 2.06 -7.03
C LEU A 288 7.11 0.76 -7.36
N LYS A 289 7.84 0.20 -6.39
CA LYS A 289 8.73 -0.97 -6.56
C LYS A 289 8.18 -2.26 -5.95
N ALA A 290 7.09 -2.18 -5.22
CA ALA A 290 6.42 -3.32 -4.61
C ALA A 290 4.92 -3.24 -4.85
N VAL A 291 4.21 -4.30 -4.49
CA VAL A 291 2.76 -4.34 -4.58
C VAL A 291 2.13 -3.22 -3.75
N VAL A 292 1.10 -2.61 -4.29
CA VAL A 292 0.28 -1.59 -3.62
C VAL A 292 -1.19 -1.98 -3.70
N ARG A 293 -1.95 -1.63 -2.67
CA ARG A 293 -3.40 -1.67 -2.71
C ARG A 293 -3.93 -0.24 -2.79
N ILE A 294 -4.73 0.02 -3.82
CA ILE A 294 -5.34 1.33 -4.08
C ILE A 294 -6.80 1.24 -3.72
N ASP A 295 -7.24 2.07 -2.77
CA ASP A 295 -8.62 2.16 -2.36
C ASP A 295 -9.31 3.27 -3.17
N CYS A 296 -10.44 2.93 -3.81
CA CYS A 296 -11.19 3.78 -4.72
C CYS A 296 -12.67 3.78 -4.30
N ARG A 297 -13.37 4.88 -4.60
CA ARG A 297 -14.78 4.98 -4.29
C ARG A 297 -15.52 5.75 -5.36
N ALA A 298 -16.76 5.38 -5.59
CA ALA A 298 -17.61 6.08 -6.53
C ALA A 298 -18.22 7.35 -5.91
N ASP A 299 -18.35 8.40 -6.70
CA ASP A 299 -19.16 9.56 -6.38
C ASP A 299 -20.66 9.25 -6.53
N LYS A 300 -21.52 10.23 -6.31
CA LYS A 300 -22.99 10.12 -6.47
C LYS A 300 -23.43 9.82 -7.91
N ASN A 301 -22.57 10.03 -8.91
CA ASN A 301 -22.84 9.79 -10.32
C ASN A 301 -22.28 8.43 -10.79
N GLY A 302 -21.61 7.68 -9.90
CA GLY A 302 -20.99 6.41 -10.23
C GLY A 302 -19.56 6.52 -10.79
N ASN A 303 -18.95 7.72 -10.79
CA ASN A 303 -17.57 7.90 -11.23
C ASN A 303 -16.61 7.52 -10.09
N PHE A 304 -15.74 6.56 -10.33
CA PHE A 304 -14.75 6.14 -9.34
C PHE A 304 -13.57 7.10 -9.28
N LYS A 305 -13.09 7.35 -8.05
CA LYS A 305 -11.89 8.12 -7.76
C LYS A 305 -11.00 7.36 -6.79
N MET A 306 -9.68 7.45 -6.97
CA MET A 306 -8.68 6.96 -6.03
C MET A 306 -8.61 7.92 -4.84
N PHE A 307 -8.55 7.38 -3.61
CA PHE A 307 -8.48 8.22 -2.40
C PHE A 307 -7.45 7.76 -1.37
N ASP A 308 -6.93 6.54 -1.49
CA ASP A 308 -5.89 6.04 -0.59
C ASP A 308 -4.98 5.01 -1.26
N PHE A 309 -3.66 5.23 -1.14
CA PHE A 309 -2.63 4.31 -1.57
C PHE A 309 -2.02 3.62 -0.35
N ASN A 310 -2.11 2.29 -0.34
CA ASN A 310 -1.54 1.46 0.72
C ASN A 310 -0.27 0.78 0.21
N PRO A 311 0.91 1.42 0.35
CA PRO A 311 2.18 0.89 -0.17
C PRO A 311 2.67 -0.34 0.60
N LYS A 312 2.09 -0.61 1.75
CA LYS A 312 2.29 -1.82 2.54
C LYS A 312 0.93 -2.46 2.84
N PRO A 313 0.32 -3.14 1.86
CA PRO A 313 -0.95 -3.81 2.06
C PRO A 313 -0.81 -4.93 3.10
N ASN A 314 -1.92 -5.30 3.74
CA ASN A 314 -1.95 -6.49 4.57
C ASN A 314 -1.83 -7.73 3.67
N LEU A 315 -0.85 -8.58 3.97
CA LEU A 315 -0.55 -9.83 3.26
C LEU A 315 -0.78 -11.05 4.14
N THR A 316 -1.52 -10.92 5.24
CA THR A 316 -1.90 -12.05 6.09
C THR A 316 -2.71 -13.06 5.29
N GLY A 317 -2.43 -14.34 5.46
CA GLY A 317 -3.13 -15.42 4.80
C GLY A 317 -3.15 -16.70 5.64
N ALA A 318 -4.03 -17.63 5.27
CA ALA A 318 -4.08 -18.96 5.86
C ALA A 318 -2.75 -19.68 5.65
N SER A 319 -2.01 -19.93 6.73
CA SER A 319 -0.65 -20.46 6.64
C SER A 319 -0.30 -21.41 7.79
N ARG A 320 0.01 -20.87 8.97
CA ARG A 320 0.40 -21.63 10.15
C ARG A 320 -0.81 -22.36 10.77
N PRO A 321 -0.63 -23.50 11.47
CA PRO A 321 -1.74 -24.32 11.96
C PRO A 321 -2.81 -23.58 12.78
N HIS A 322 -2.41 -22.55 13.54
CA HIS A 322 -3.30 -21.75 14.37
C HIS A 322 -3.83 -20.48 13.67
N ARG A 323 -3.53 -20.30 12.37
CA ARG A 323 -3.88 -19.11 11.56
C ARG A 323 -4.47 -19.50 10.20
N GLN A 324 -5.23 -20.59 10.15
CA GLN A 324 -5.82 -21.14 8.93
C GLN A 324 -7.07 -20.38 8.46
N ASP A 325 -7.67 -19.58 9.34
CA ASP A 325 -8.89 -18.78 9.09
C ASP A 325 -8.59 -17.33 8.70
N LEU A 326 -7.31 -16.97 8.57
CA LEU A 326 -6.90 -15.61 8.24
C LEU A 326 -6.89 -15.38 6.73
N ASN A 327 -7.32 -14.18 6.34
CA ASN A 327 -7.29 -13.73 4.95
C ASN A 327 -7.03 -12.20 4.91
N SER A 328 -6.71 -11.71 3.74
CA SER A 328 -6.53 -10.29 3.46
C SER A 328 -7.23 -9.90 2.15
N LEU A 329 -7.48 -8.62 1.94
CA LEU A 329 -8.06 -8.14 0.68
C LEU A 329 -7.18 -8.52 -0.52
N THR A 330 -5.86 -8.48 -0.35
CA THR A 330 -4.90 -8.86 -1.40
C THR A 330 -4.97 -10.35 -1.71
N LEU A 331 -5.03 -11.22 -0.68
CA LEU A 331 -5.14 -12.66 -0.88
C LEU A 331 -6.51 -13.04 -1.47
N MET A 332 -7.60 -12.43 -0.97
CA MET A 332 -8.94 -12.62 -1.54
C MET A 332 -8.97 -12.31 -3.04
N ALA A 333 -8.31 -11.24 -3.46
CA ALA A 333 -8.20 -10.88 -4.88
C ALA A 333 -7.32 -11.86 -5.67
N ALA A 334 -6.24 -12.38 -5.07
CA ALA A 334 -5.37 -13.37 -5.69
C ALA A 334 -6.10 -14.71 -5.89
N GLU A 335 -6.83 -15.19 -4.87
CA GLU A 335 -7.64 -16.41 -4.95
C GLU A 335 -8.70 -16.33 -6.05
N ALA A 336 -9.31 -15.15 -6.25
CA ALA A 336 -10.24 -14.90 -7.35
C ALA A 336 -9.57 -14.93 -8.75
N ALA A 337 -8.26 -14.74 -8.81
CA ALA A 337 -7.43 -14.91 -10.00
C ALA A 337 -6.80 -16.31 -10.07
N GLU A 338 -7.33 -17.30 -9.36
CA GLU A 338 -6.83 -18.67 -9.28
C GLU A 338 -5.37 -18.78 -8.77
N MET A 339 -4.93 -17.79 -8.01
CA MET A 339 -3.60 -17.72 -7.41
C MET A 339 -3.70 -17.96 -5.90
N ASP A 340 -3.15 -19.07 -5.42
CA ASP A 340 -3.10 -19.37 -3.99
C ASP A 340 -2.10 -18.43 -3.24
N TYR A 341 -2.03 -18.59 -1.93
CA TYR A 341 -1.16 -17.76 -1.11
C TYR A 341 0.32 -17.91 -1.46
N PHE A 342 0.78 -19.13 -1.75
CA PHE A 342 2.15 -19.36 -2.20
C PHE A 342 2.45 -18.71 -3.55
N GLY A 343 1.52 -18.82 -4.50
CA GLY A 343 1.61 -18.17 -5.82
C GLY A 343 1.67 -16.64 -5.71
N LEU A 344 0.82 -16.04 -4.86
CA LEU A 344 0.85 -14.60 -4.59
C LEU A 344 2.22 -14.14 -4.06
N LEU A 345 2.74 -14.83 -3.04
CA LEU A 345 4.03 -14.51 -2.44
C LEU A 345 5.19 -14.71 -3.44
N THR A 346 5.13 -15.75 -4.26
CA THR A 346 6.11 -16.00 -5.32
C THR A 346 6.11 -14.88 -6.35
N LYS A 347 4.92 -14.48 -6.83
CA LYS A 347 4.79 -13.33 -7.75
C LYS A 347 5.37 -12.04 -7.14
N MET A 348 5.19 -11.82 -5.85
CA MET A 348 5.79 -10.67 -5.18
C MET A 348 7.32 -10.78 -5.07
N LEU A 349 7.88 -11.97 -4.86
CA LEU A 349 9.33 -12.19 -4.88
C LEU A 349 9.95 -11.88 -6.25
N GLU A 350 9.21 -12.05 -7.35
CA GLU A 350 9.67 -11.69 -8.69
C GLU A 350 9.87 -10.19 -8.87
N THR A 351 9.21 -9.35 -8.04
CA THR A 351 9.34 -7.88 -8.09
C THR A 351 10.61 -7.37 -7.39
N ARG A 352 11.43 -8.27 -6.79
CA ARG A 352 12.65 -7.86 -6.09
C ARG A 352 13.59 -7.09 -7.02
N TYR A 353 14.26 -6.10 -6.46
CA TYR A 353 15.30 -5.34 -7.15
C TYR A 353 16.59 -5.33 -6.32
N LEU A 354 17.72 -5.12 -6.98
CA LEU A 354 19.00 -4.96 -6.31
C LEU A 354 19.05 -3.58 -5.65
N LEU A 355 19.41 -3.56 -4.36
CA LEU A 355 19.64 -2.33 -3.61
C LEU A 355 21.03 -1.81 -3.95
N ASP A 356 21.07 -0.57 -4.48
CA ASP A 356 22.30 0.10 -4.98
C ASP A 356 23.09 0.77 -3.83
#